data_9c75c4e25821bf1c4c3e7256ebba7096
#
_entry.id   9c75c4e25821bf1c4c3e7256ebba7096
#
_cell.length_a   1.000
_cell.length_b   1.000
_cell.length_c   1.000
_cell.angle_alpha   90.00
_cell.angle_beta   90.00
_cell.angle_gamma   90.00
#
_symmetry.space_group_name_H-M   'P 1'
#
loop_
_entity.id
_entity.type
_entity.pdbx_description
1 polymer ?
#
loop_
_entity_poly.entity_id
_entity_poly.type
_entity_poly.pdbx_seq_one_letter_code
_entity_poly.pdbx_strand_id
1 'polypeptide(L)'
;MRRRVIKLILSLALAPAAAFSQLPDNPNIGPGGRTFHPPGPLDTTHTRQQADQGRDEMVVPLKISFGKKSAEWTAPKLAQLPHETIQTTNEHTRTQETYSGVPLMALLVELGVPQKLKGKDFRLYLVAEGSDGYKVVYSLGEVSPDVHDGSVLLADSVDGKPLADSGPIELICSGERRPARWVRGVVSIKVQSAD
;
A
#
# COMPACT_ATOMS: atom_id res chain seq x y z
N MET A 1 28.63 -38.27 26.64
CA MET A 1 29.66 -38.96 25.81
C MET A 1 29.15 -39.18 24.39
N ARG A 2 30.04 -38.99 23.40
CA ARG A 2 29.92 -39.21 21.94
C ARG A 2 29.25 -38.09 21.13
N ARG A 3 30.11 -37.15 20.70
CA ARG A 3 29.95 -36.23 19.57
C ARG A 3 29.94 -37.04 18.25
N ARG A 4 28.96 -36.81 17.37
CA ARG A 4 29.03 -37.20 15.96
C ARG A 4 29.19 -35.95 15.11
N VAL A 5 30.34 -35.89 14.48
CA VAL A 5 30.71 -34.90 13.45
C VAL A 5 30.19 -35.46 12.12
N ILE A 6 29.34 -34.71 11.43
CA ILE A 6 28.93 -35.01 10.06
C ILE A 6 29.66 -34.05 9.14
N LYS A 7 30.54 -34.63 8.31
CA LYS A 7 31.27 -33.93 7.24
C LYS A 7 30.30 -33.62 6.09
N LEU A 8 30.24 -32.32 5.73
CA LEU A 8 29.55 -31.84 4.55
C LEU A 8 30.46 -31.96 3.33
N ILE A 9 30.07 -32.74 2.34
CA ILE A 9 30.78 -32.89 1.07
C ILE A 9 30.21 -31.87 0.12
N LEU A 10 31.08 -30.94 -0.32
CA LEU A 10 30.80 -29.88 -1.31
C LEU A 10 30.95 -30.51 -2.72
N SER A 11 29.85 -30.65 -3.45
CA SER A 11 29.87 -31.10 -4.86
C SER A 11 29.73 -29.86 -5.76
N LEU A 12 30.82 -29.56 -6.46
CA LEU A 12 30.90 -28.50 -7.47
C LEU A 12 30.41 -29.07 -8.81
N ALA A 13 29.26 -28.65 -9.31
CA ALA A 13 28.75 -29.02 -10.63
C ALA A 13 29.04 -27.90 -11.63
N LEU A 14 29.88 -28.23 -12.60
CA LEU A 14 30.28 -27.41 -13.75
C LEU A 14 29.19 -27.53 -14.83
N ALA A 15 28.54 -26.40 -15.24
CA ALA A 15 27.57 -26.37 -16.33
C ALA A 15 28.26 -26.03 -17.66
N PRO A 16 27.89 -26.65 -18.79
CA PRO A 16 28.46 -26.39 -20.11
C PRO A 16 27.83 -25.15 -20.77
N ALA A 17 28.66 -24.41 -21.49
CA ALA A 17 28.30 -23.28 -22.33
C ALA A 17 27.40 -23.72 -23.51
N ALA A 18 26.27 -23.07 -23.69
CA ALA A 18 25.37 -23.27 -24.82
C ALA A 18 25.67 -22.26 -25.94
N ALA A 19 25.63 -22.80 -27.14
CA ALA A 19 26.05 -22.26 -28.41
C ALA A 19 25.24 -21.01 -28.87
N PHE A 20 25.98 -20.12 -29.49
CA PHE A 20 25.53 -18.96 -30.26
C PHE A 20 24.80 -19.47 -31.52
N SER A 21 23.51 -19.25 -31.65
CA SER A 21 22.72 -19.53 -32.86
C SER A 21 22.66 -18.30 -33.73
N GLN A 22 23.15 -18.44 -34.96
CA GLN A 22 23.18 -17.40 -36.00
C GLN A 22 21.76 -17.12 -36.50
N LEU A 23 21.46 -15.83 -36.71
CA LEU A 23 20.28 -15.32 -37.42
C LEU A 23 20.45 -15.57 -38.92
N PRO A 24 19.40 -15.90 -39.66
CA PRO A 24 19.45 -16.06 -41.11
C PRO A 24 19.50 -14.70 -41.85
N ASP A 25 20.36 -14.60 -42.83
CA ASP A 25 20.46 -13.50 -43.81
C ASP A 25 19.16 -13.30 -44.55
N ASN A 26 18.69 -12.08 -44.67
CA ASN A 26 17.55 -11.68 -45.50
C ASN A 26 18.03 -11.11 -46.81
N PRO A 27 17.85 -11.83 -47.96
CA PRO A 27 18.33 -11.36 -49.28
C PRO A 27 17.24 -10.61 -50.02
N ASN A 28 16.86 -9.41 -49.58
CA ASN A 28 15.96 -8.59 -50.40
C ASN A 28 16.27 -7.09 -50.24
N ILE A 29 17.38 -6.65 -50.85
CA ILE A 29 17.65 -5.23 -51.08
C ILE A 29 17.86 -5.05 -52.58
N GLY A 30 16.81 -4.59 -53.27
CA GLY A 30 16.90 -4.15 -54.64
C GLY A 30 17.54 -2.77 -54.80
N PRO A 31 18.18 -2.45 -55.93
CA PRO A 31 18.88 -1.20 -56.18
C PRO A 31 17.88 -0.07 -56.51
N GLY A 32 17.52 0.71 -55.52
CA GLY A 32 16.73 1.93 -55.70
C GLY A 32 17.24 3.01 -54.78
N GLY A 33 18.14 3.85 -55.28
CA GLY A 33 18.74 4.97 -54.56
C GLY A 33 17.70 5.95 -54.04
N ARG A 34 17.49 5.95 -52.74
CA ARG A 34 16.88 7.08 -52.01
C ARG A 34 17.94 7.64 -51.06
N THR A 35 18.28 8.90 -51.28
CA THR A 35 19.15 9.68 -50.41
C THR A 35 18.53 9.71 -49.03
N PHE A 36 19.23 9.08 -48.11
CA PHE A 36 18.87 9.12 -46.69
C PHE A 36 19.20 10.51 -46.13
N HIS A 37 18.19 11.33 -45.85
CA HIS A 37 18.36 12.51 -45.01
C HIS A 37 18.25 12.02 -43.57
N PRO A 38 19.30 12.17 -42.74
CA PRO A 38 19.16 11.89 -41.33
C PRO A 38 18.13 12.85 -40.74
N PRO A 39 17.16 12.36 -39.94
CA PRO A 39 16.29 13.26 -39.18
C PRO A 39 17.15 14.11 -38.26
N GLY A 40 16.91 15.42 -38.25
CA GLY A 40 17.55 16.35 -37.33
C GLY A 40 17.34 15.91 -35.88
N PRO A 41 18.14 16.43 -34.92
CA PRO A 41 18.00 16.06 -33.52
C PRO A 41 16.54 16.28 -33.09
N LEU A 42 15.90 15.19 -32.64
CA LEU A 42 14.58 15.26 -32.05
C LEU A 42 14.70 16.12 -30.78
N ASP A 43 14.05 17.27 -30.81
CA ASP A 43 13.91 18.13 -29.65
C ASP A 43 13.04 17.41 -28.61
N THR A 44 13.71 16.66 -27.72
CA THR A 44 13.09 15.86 -26.68
C THR A 44 12.60 16.71 -25.49
N THR A 45 12.74 18.04 -25.56
CA THR A 45 12.39 18.95 -24.48
C THR A 45 10.89 19.18 -24.37
N HIS A 46 10.11 19.05 -25.44
CA HIS A 46 8.67 19.29 -25.42
C HIS A 46 7.80 18.05 -25.08
N THR A 47 8.35 16.84 -25.21
CA THR A 47 7.57 15.62 -24.96
C THR A 47 7.52 15.22 -23.49
N ARG A 48 8.46 15.69 -22.68
CA ARG A 48 8.53 15.36 -21.25
C ARG A 48 7.63 16.21 -20.36
N GLN A 49 7.27 17.44 -20.81
CA GLN A 49 6.40 18.33 -20.05
C GLN A 49 4.90 18.07 -20.27
N GLN A 50 4.51 17.38 -21.35
CA GLN A 50 3.11 17.05 -21.62
C GLN A 50 2.66 15.69 -21.03
N ALA A 51 3.58 14.83 -20.62
CA ALA A 51 3.25 13.53 -20.00
C ALA A 51 2.88 13.65 -18.52
N ASP A 52 3.16 14.78 -17.87
CA ASP A 52 2.92 14.96 -16.43
C ASP A 52 1.64 15.76 -16.11
N GLN A 53 0.91 16.23 -17.12
CA GLN A 53 -0.32 17.05 -16.95
C GLN A 53 -1.63 16.29 -17.16
N GLY A 54 -1.62 14.96 -17.24
CA GLY A 54 -2.80 14.16 -17.63
C GLY A 54 -3.20 13.04 -16.68
N ARG A 55 -2.59 12.92 -15.51
CA ARG A 55 -3.06 12.04 -14.45
C ARG A 55 -3.72 12.85 -13.33
N ASP A 56 -4.86 13.45 -13.62
CA ASP A 56 -5.90 13.56 -12.60
C ASP A 56 -6.35 12.12 -12.30
N GLU A 57 -5.50 11.41 -11.56
CA GLU A 57 -5.91 10.21 -10.86
C GLU A 57 -7.11 10.65 -10.02
N MET A 58 -8.32 10.19 -10.37
CA MET A 58 -9.52 10.44 -9.56
C MET A 58 -9.23 9.86 -8.18
N VAL A 59 -8.67 10.70 -7.30
CA VAL A 59 -8.41 10.34 -5.91
C VAL A 59 -9.77 10.13 -5.27
N VAL A 60 -10.19 8.87 -5.23
CA VAL A 60 -11.42 8.49 -4.53
C VAL A 60 -11.20 8.81 -3.05
N PRO A 61 -11.93 9.77 -2.48
CA PRO A 61 -11.75 10.11 -1.07
C PRO A 61 -12.23 8.97 -0.19
N LEU A 62 -11.54 8.75 0.93
CA LEU A 62 -12.00 7.86 1.99
C LEU A 62 -13.23 8.49 2.66
N LYS A 63 -14.35 7.79 2.66
CA LYS A 63 -15.56 8.18 3.39
C LYS A 63 -15.66 7.44 4.73
N ILE A 64 -15.69 8.20 5.83
CA ILE A 64 -15.92 7.66 7.17
C ILE A 64 -17.32 8.09 7.61
N SER A 65 -18.13 7.16 8.18
CA SER A 65 -19.49 7.45 8.60
C SER A 65 -19.87 6.79 9.92
N PHE A 66 -20.67 7.52 10.73
CA PHE A 66 -21.29 7.06 11.97
C PHE A 66 -22.70 7.64 12.11
N GLY A 67 -23.70 6.78 12.09
CA GLY A 67 -25.11 7.18 12.08
C GLY A 67 -25.44 8.06 10.88
N LYS A 68 -25.87 9.31 11.13
CA LYS A 68 -26.19 10.30 10.08
C LYS A 68 -25.01 11.20 9.71
N LYS A 69 -23.89 11.10 10.41
CA LYS A 69 -22.70 11.90 10.16
C LYS A 69 -21.74 11.20 9.21
N SER A 70 -21.09 11.93 8.35
CA SER A 70 -19.99 11.44 7.51
C SER A 70 -18.98 12.54 7.22
N ALA A 71 -17.74 12.14 6.99
CA ALA A 71 -16.66 13.01 6.53
C ALA A 71 -15.89 12.32 5.41
N GLU A 72 -15.28 13.13 4.54
CA GLU A 72 -14.44 12.67 3.44
C GLU A 72 -13.00 13.14 3.63
N TRP A 73 -12.09 12.18 3.52
CA TRP A 73 -10.67 12.35 3.75
C TRP A 73 -9.87 11.98 2.50
N THR A 74 -8.93 12.82 2.17
CA THR A 74 -7.93 12.56 1.12
C THR A 74 -6.55 12.49 1.75
N ALA A 75 -5.58 11.86 1.11
CA ALA A 75 -4.21 11.80 1.63
C ALA A 75 -3.64 13.20 1.95
N PRO A 76 -3.83 14.25 1.11
CA PRO A 76 -3.40 15.61 1.46
C PRO A 76 -4.08 16.20 2.71
N LYS A 77 -5.32 15.83 3.01
CA LYS A 77 -5.99 16.26 4.25
C LYS A 77 -5.44 15.49 5.46
N LEU A 78 -5.22 14.19 5.33
CA LEU A 78 -4.63 13.38 6.40
C LEU A 78 -3.22 13.86 6.74
N ALA A 79 -2.40 14.18 5.75
CA ALA A 79 -1.04 14.68 5.93
C ALA A 79 -0.92 15.97 6.78
N GLN A 80 -2.03 16.68 7.01
CA GLN A 80 -2.07 17.87 7.86
C GLN A 80 -2.39 17.56 9.33
N LEU A 81 -2.76 16.33 9.65
CA LEU A 81 -3.13 15.90 10.99
C LEU A 81 -1.92 15.29 11.74
N PRO A 82 -1.97 15.20 13.06
CA PRO A 82 -0.94 14.47 13.82
C PRO A 82 -0.84 13.00 13.40
N HIS A 83 0.39 12.56 13.11
CA HIS A 83 0.69 11.20 12.71
C HIS A 83 1.30 10.39 13.84
N GLU A 84 1.01 9.11 13.83
CA GLU A 84 1.71 8.07 14.59
C GLU A 84 2.39 7.10 13.63
N THR A 85 3.30 6.27 14.16
CA THR A 85 4.03 5.29 13.37
C THR A 85 3.80 3.87 13.87
N ILE A 86 3.71 2.93 12.93
CA ILE A 86 3.72 1.48 13.20
C ILE A 86 4.91 0.88 12.47
N GLN A 87 5.76 0.16 13.21
CA GLN A 87 6.83 -0.65 12.63
C GLN A 87 6.34 -2.09 12.46
N THR A 88 6.57 -2.65 11.29
CA THR A 88 6.23 -4.03 10.95
C THR A 88 7.31 -4.67 10.11
N THR A 89 7.32 -6.00 10.05
CA THR A 89 8.20 -6.74 9.14
C THR A 89 7.40 -7.14 7.90
N ASN A 90 7.86 -6.74 6.75
CA ASN A 90 7.31 -7.20 5.48
C ASN A 90 7.61 -8.70 5.32
N GLU A 91 6.56 -9.53 5.20
CA GLU A 91 6.71 -11.00 5.15
C GLU A 91 7.42 -11.47 3.86
N HIS A 92 7.33 -10.71 2.77
CA HIS A 92 7.93 -11.07 1.48
C HIS A 92 9.41 -10.71 1.40
N THR A 93 9.76 -9.48 1.81
CA THR A 93 11.13 -8.95 1.73
C THR A 93 11.96 -9.25 2.97
N ARG A 94 11.31 -9.60 4.10
CA ARG A 94 11.93 -9.74 5.42
C ARG A 94 12.57 -8.46 5.95
N THR A 95 12.21 -7.30 5.39
CA THR A 95 12.66 -5.97 5.82
C THR A 95 11.68 -5.37 6.81
N GLN A 96 12.20 -4.52 7.70
CA GLN A 96 11.34 -3.69 8.54
C GLN A 96 10.85 -2.50 7.71
N GLU A 97 9.57 -2.20 7.83
CA GLU A 97 8.90 -1.05 7.24
C GLU A 97 8.26 -0.22 8.33
N THR A 98 8.33 1.10 8.19
CA THR A 98 7.72 2.06 9.12
C THR A 98 6.59 2.79 8.41
N TYR A 99 5.37 2.44 8.74
CA TYR A 99 4.18 3.14 8.28
C TYR A 99 3.92 4.37 9.14
N SER A 100 3.51 5.46 8.52
CA SER A 100 3.08 6.69 9.20
C SER A 100 1.67 7.05 8.77
N GLY A 101 0.83 7.46 9.71
CA GLY A 101 -0.57 7.77 9.43
C GLY A 101 -1.31 8.34 10.63
N VAL A 102 -2.56 8.71 10.41
CA VAL A 102 -3.44 9.28 11.41
C VAL A 102 -4.16 8.17 12.20
N PRO A 103 -4.17 8.21 13.54
CA PRO A 103 -4.96 7.27 14.33
C PRO A 103 -6.43 7.30 13.94
N LEU A 104 -6.98 6.15 13.54
CA LEU A 104 -8.38 6.07 13.11
C LEU A 104 -9.34 6.60 14.17
N MET A 105 -9.07 6.31 15.44
CA MET A 105 -9.94 6.77 16.54
C MET A 105 -10.05 8.29 16.60
N ALA A 106 -9.01 9.06 16.23
CA ALA A 106 -9.07 10.52 16.21
C ALA A 106 -10.15 11.02 15.24
N LEU A 107 -10.25 10.43 14.05
CA LEU A 107 -11.25 10.79 13.05
C LEU A 107 -12.65 10.31 13.44
N LEU A 108 -12.75 9.18 14.12
CA LEU A 108 -14.04 8.66 14.61
C LEU A 108 -14.62 9.56 15.70
N VAL A 109 -13.78 10.11 16.58
CA VAL A 109 -14.22 11.05 17.63
C VAL A 109 -14.79 12.34 17.04
N GLU A 110 -14.25 12.84 15.94
CA GLU A 110 -14.81 14.00 15.22
C GLU A 110 -16.24 13.75 14.71
N LEU A 111 -16.56 12.50 14.37
CA LEU A 111 -17.90 12.10 13.97
C LEU A 111 -18.83 11.83 15.16
N GLY A 112 -18.32 11.89 16.39
CA GLY A 112 -19.09 11.72 17.62
C GLY A 112 -19.05 10.31 18.19
N VAL A 113 -18.12 9.46 17.75
CA VAL A 113 -17.82 8.19 18.44
C VAL A 113 -17.21 8.52 19.81
N PRO A 114 -17.65 7.85 20.90
CA PRO A 114 -17.09 8.10 22.23
C PRO A 114 -15.60 7.82 22.29
N GLN A 115 -14.81 8.76 22.83
CA GLN A 115 -13.37 8.56 23.05
C GLN A 115 -13.09 7.53 24.15
N LYS A 116 -13.91 7.51 25.19
CA LYS A 116 -13.87 6.52 26.28
C LYS A 116 -15.07 5.60 26.19
N LEU A 117 -14.82 4.32 25.96
CA LEU A 117 -15.87 3.34 25.72
C LEU A 117 -16.50 2.88 27.04
N LYS A 118 -17.83 2.79 27.07
CA LYS A 118 -18.61 2.32 28.22
C LYS A 118 -19.83 1.51 27.79
N GLY A 119 -20.07 0.41 28.51
CA GLY A 119 -21.31 -0.37 28.38
C GLY A 119 -21.70 -0.67 26.94
N LYS A 120 -22.72 0.01 26.41
CA LYS A 120 -23.25 -0.20 25.06
C LYS A 120 -22.29 0.17 23.92
N ASP A 121 -21.28 1.00 24.18
CA ASP A 121 -20.34 1.41 23.15
C ASP A 121 -19.50 0.22 22.65
N PHE A 122 -19.33 -0.83 23.45
CA PHE A 122 -18.69 -2.10 23.06
C PHE A 122 -19.47 -2.92 22.02
N ARG A 123 -20.72 -2.52 21.70
CA ARG A 123 -21.48 -3.11 20.58
C ARG A 123 -21.20 -2.47 19.24
N LEU A 124 -20.43 -1.37 19.26
CA LEU A 124 -20.02 -0.69 18.03
C LEU A 124 -18.90 -1.46 17.35
N TYR A 125 -19.01 -1.58 16.05
CA TYR A 125 -18.00 -2.15 15.17
C TYR A 125 -17.90 -1.32 13.89
N LEU A 126 -16.79 -1.46 13.19
CA LEU A 126 -16.58 -0.79 11.92
C LEU A 126 -16.35 -1.82 10.82
N VAL A 127 -16.86 -1.49 9.63
CA VAL A 127 -16.58 -2.20 8.39
C VAL A 127 -15.73 -1.28 7.54
N ALA A 128 -14.48 -1.68 7.29
CA ALA A 128 -13.57 -1.00 6.38
C ALA A 128 -13.57 -1.72 5.02
N GLU A 129 -13.60 -0.95 3.93
CA GLU A 129 -13.68 -1.44 2.56
C GLU A 129 -12.59 -0.79 1.70
N GLY A 130 -11.84 -1.60 0.97
CA GLY A 130 -10.86 -1.20 -0.03
C GLY A 130 -11.48 -0.94 -1.41
N SER A 131 -10.74 -0.28 -2.27
CA SER A 131 -11.14 -0.01 -3.66
C SER A 131 -11.33 -1.28 -4.51
N ASP A 132 -10.72 -2.39 -4.09
CA ASP A 132 -10.86 -3.72 -4.67
C ASP A 132 -12.09 -4.50 -4.15
N GLY A 133 -12.85 -3.90 -3.23
CA GLY A 133 -14.01 -4.51 -2.57
C GLY A 133 -13.67 -5.41 -1.38
N TYR A 134 -12.38 -5.53 -1.01
CA TYR A 134 -11.98 -6.24 0.20
C TYR A 134 -12.56 -5.59 1.44
N LYS A 135 -13.14 -6.38 2.36
CA LYS A 135 -13.78 -5.88 3.57
C LYS A 135 -13.27 -6.58 4.80
N VAL A 136 -13.07 -5.79 5.84
CA VAL A 136 -12.72 -6.28 7.17
C VAL A 136 -13.60 -5.65 8.24
N VAL A 137 -13.69 -6.32 9.38
CA VAL A 137 -14.44 -5.86 10.54
C VAL A 137 -13.49 -5.70 11.72
N TYR A 138 -13.63 -4.57 12.41
CA TYR A 138 -13.01 -4.32 13.71
C TYR A 138 -14.10 -4.01 14.73
N SER A 139 -14.00 -4.54 15.94
CA SER A 139 -14.75 -3.99 17.05
C SER A 139 -14.24 -2.59 17.39
N LEU A 140 -15.09 -1.71 17.90
CA LEU A 140 -14.62 -0.40 18.33
C LEU A 140 -13.60 -0.51 19.48
N GLY A 141 -13.70 -1.56 20.30
CA GLY A 141 -12.73 -1.85 21.36
C GLY A 141 -11.30 -2.11 20.84
N GLU A 142 -11.16 -2.75 19.66
CA GLU A 142 -9.84 -2.99 19.05
C GLU A 142 -9.20 -1.71 18.49
N VAL A 143 -10.01 -0.71 18.16
CA VAL A 143 -9.54 0.56 17.60
C VAL A 143 -9.27 1.60 18.70
N SER A 144 -9.87 1.42 19.86
CA SER A 144 -9.80 2.36 20.95
C SER A 144 -8.52 2.18 21.79
N PRO A 145 -7.64 3.18 21.90
CA PRO A 145 -6.45 3.10 22.74
C PRO A 145 -6.79 3.09 24.26
N ASP A 146 -8.05 3.35 24.64
CA ASP A 146 -8.54 3.22 26.02
C ASP A 146 -8.74 1.76 26.43
N VAL A 147 -8.80 0.83 25.47
CA VAL A 147 -9.15 -0.58 25.70
C VAL A 147 -8.09 -1.54 25.19
N HIS A 148 -7.39 -1.16 24.11
CA HIS A 148 -6.46 -2.03 23.40
C HIS A 148 -5.12 -1.33 23.18
N ASP A 149 -4.01 -2.03 23.47
CA ASP A 149 -2.66 -1.47 23.35
C ASP A 149 -2.20 -1.33 21.87
N GLY A 150 -2.90 -1.96 20.92
CA GLY A 150 -2.58 -1.86 19.51
C GLY A 150 -3.08 -0.55 18.90
N SER A 151 -2.36 -0.06 17.87
CA SER A 151 -2.78 1.11 17.08
C SER A 151 -3.41 0.69 15.77
N VAL A 152 -4.47 1.40 15.37
CA VAL A 152 -5.09 1.29 14.03
C VAL A 152 -4.95 2.65 13.36
N LEU A 153 -4.17 2.71 12.27
CA LEU A 153 -3.85 3.94 11.57
C LEU A 153 -4.44 3.94 10.14
N LEU A 154 -4.78 5.12 9.68
CA LEU A 154 -4.93 5.43 8.27
C LEU A 154 -3.57 5.94 7.77
N ALA A 155 -2.76 5.03 7.28
CA ALA A 155 -1.42 5.34 6.78
C ALA A 155 -1.52 6.01 5.41
N ASP A 156 -0.69 7.03 5.19
CA ASP A 156 -0.49 7.71 3.91
C ASP A 156 0.95 7.59 3.41
N SER A 157 1.85 7.07 4.24
CA SER A 157 3.26 6.91 3.90
C SER A 157 3.89 5.69 4.56
N VAL A 158 4.94 5.16 3.89
CA VAL A 158 5.81 4.09 4.36
C VAL A 158 7.26 4.47 4.12
N ASP A 159 8.12 4.30 5.14
CA ASP A 159 9.54 4.68 5.12
C ASP A 159 9.77 6.12 4.64
N GLY A 160 8.87 7.03 5.04
CA GLY A 160 8.90 8.45 4.68
C GLY A 160 8.51 8.77 3.23
N LYS A 161 7.96 7.80 2.49
CA LYS A 161 7.48 8.00 1.12
C LYS A 161 5.97 7.82 1.06
N PRO A 162 5.24 8.57 0.22
CA PRO A 162 3.82 8.33 -0.02
C PRO A 162 3.57 6.88 -0.46
N LEU A 163 2.42 6.33 -0.06
CA LEU A 163 1.98 5.03 -0.53
C LEU A 163 1.72 5.09 -2.04
N ALA A 164 2.28 4.13 -2.79
CA ALA A 164 2.16 4.10 -4.25
C ALA A 164 1.31 2.92 -4.74
N ASP A 165 1.69 1.69 -4.34
CA ASP A 165 1.12 0.47 -4.92
C ASP A 165 -0.18 0.03 -4.24
N SER A 166 -0.41 0.48 -3.00
CA SER A 166 -1.59 0.11 -2.19
C SER A 166 -2.70 1.16 -2.19
N GLY A 167 -2.59 2.17 -3.06
CA GLY A 167 -3.47 3.35 -3.04
C GLY A 167 -3.00 4.43 -2.06
N PRO A 168 -3.63 5.62 -2.08
CA PRO A 168 -3.14 6.79 -1.34
C PRO A 168 -3.33 6.69 0.18
N ILE A 169 -4.18 5.78 0.65
CA ILE A 169 -4.49 5.57 2.07
C ILE A 169 -4.64 4.06 2.31
N GLU A 170 -3.97 3.55 3.33
CA GLU A 170 -4.07 2.16 3.77
C GLU A 170 -4.49 2.08 5.23
N LEU A 171 -5.46 1.22 5.57
CA LEU A 171 -5.78 0.91 6.96
C LEU A 171 -4.85 -0.17 7.45
N ILE A 172 -4.06 0.15 8.46
CA ILE A 172 -3.09 -0.77 9.07
C ILE A 172 -3.36 -0.93 10.58
N CYS A 173 -3.04 -2.11 11.10
CA CYS A 173 -3.20 -2.45 12.51
C CYS A 173 -1.92 -3.05 13.06
N SER A 174 -1.46 -2.56 14.21
CA SER A 174 -0.34 -3.16 14.93
C SER A 174 -0.77 -4.39 15.73
N GLY A 175 0.20 -5.21 16.12
CA GLY A 175 -0.04 -6.35 17.02
C GLY A 175 -0.60 -7.60 16.34
N GLU A 176 -0.90 -7.58 15.06
CA GLU A 176 -1.32 -8.75 14.30
C GLU A 176 -0.10 -9.57 13.82
N ARG A 177 -0.24 -10.88 13.83
CA ARG A 177 0.80 -11.78 13.29
C ARG A 177 0.93 -11.69 11.77
N ARG A 178 -0.14 -11.31 11.09
CA ARG A 178 -0.23 -11.17 9.63
C ARG A 178 -1.07 -9.97 9.27
N PRO A 179 -0.77 -9.27 8.20
CA PRO A 179 -1.53 -8.10 7.74
C PRO A 179 -2.87 -8.48 7.09
N ALA A 180 -3.53 -9.54 7.60
CA ALA A 180 -4.75 -10.09 6.99
C ALA A 180 -5.97 -9.19 7.14
N ARG A 181 -5.94 -8.21 8.05
CA ARG A 181 -7.02 -7.22 8.21
C ARG A 181 -6.59 -5.81 7.78
N TRP A 182 -5.42 -5.67 7.19
CA TRP A 182 -5.05 -4.41 6.55
C TRP A 182 -5.86 -4.20 5.28
N VAL A 183 -6.22 -2.96 4.99
CA VAL A 183 -7.04 -2.64 3.81
C VAL A 183 -6.29 -1.64 2.95
N ARG A 184 -5.85 -2.09 1.79
CA ARG A 184 -5.18 -1.26 0.80
C ARG A 184 -6.18 -0.39 0.07
N GLY A 185 -5.78 0.85 -0.26
CA GLY A 185 -6.65 1.77 -0.97
C GLY A 185 -8.03 1.89 -0.31
N VAL A 186 -8.06 2.10 1.01
CA VAL A 186 -9.32 2.16 1.76
C VAL A 186 -10.19 3.32 1.27
N VAL A 187 -11.45 3.01 0.92
CA VAL A 187 -12.40 3.99 0.36
C VAL A 187 -13.60 4.24 1.27
N SER A 188 -13.88 3.32 2.20
CA SER A 188 -15.04 3.46 3.08
C SER A 188 -14.79 2.84 4.45
N ILE A 189 -15.16 3.55 5.50
CA ILE A 189 -15.25 3.02 6.86
C ILE A 189 -16.63 3.38 7.44
N LYS A 190 -17.40 2.37 7.84
CA LYS A 190 -18.74 2.55 8.42
C LYS A 190 -18.76 2.04 9.84
N VAL A 191 -19.10 2.91 10.80
CA VAL A 191 -19.35 2.50 12.18
C VAL A 191 -20.82 2.11 12.32
N GLN A 192 -21.07 0.92 12.87
CA GLN A 192 -22.37 0.30 13.03
C GLN A 192 -22.55 -0.22 14.47
N SER A 193 -23.77 -0.52 14.86
CA SER A 193 -24.08 -1.20 16.11
C SER A 193 -24.55 -2.62 15.84
N ALA A 194 -24.26 -3.53 16.76
CA ALA A 194 -24.70 -4.92 16.73
C ALA A 194 -26.14 -5.10 17.28
N ASP A 195 -26.91 -4.01 17.34
CA ASP A 195 -28.34 -4.03 17.76
C ASP A 195 -29.25 -4.50 16.63
#